data_263ae6fd32b92419a6f8a4c660f571ab
#
_entry.id   263ae6fd32b92419a6f8a4c660f571ab
#
_cell.length_a   1.000
_cell.length_b   1.000
_cell.length_c   1.000
_cell.angle_alpha   90.00
_cell.angle_beta   90.00
_cell.angle_gamma   90.00
#
_symmetry.space_group_name_H-M   'P 1'
#
loop_
_entity.id
_entity.type
_entity.pdbx_description
1 polymer ?
#
loop_
_entity_poly.entity_id
_entity_poly.type
_entity_poly.pdbx_seq_one_letter_code
_entity_poly.pdbx_strand_id
1 'polypeptide(L)'
;MDVESRKSLDRRLARVEGQVRGLRRMIEQGEYCCDILTQLSATRSALDQVGAELATSHVRTCIVGHGGETEHDKAKPMSGDELIEELRVTLSRLVR
;
A
#
# COMPACT_ATOMS: atom_id res chain seq x y z
N MET A 1 -2.17 7.46 -11.02
CA MET A 1 -1.30 6.26 -10.92
C MET A 1 -1.19 5.63 -12.30
N ASP A 2 0.01 5.33 -12.75
CA ASP A 2 0.21 4.75 -14.06
C ASP A 2 -0.17 3.26 -14.12
N VAL A 3 -0.24 2.71 -15.33
CA VAL A 3 -0.66 1.33 -15.57
C VAL A 3 0.29 0.31 -14.93
N GLU A 4 1.61 0.58 -15.01
CA GLU A 4 2.61 -0.34 -14.47
C GLU A 4 2.56 -0.40 -12.94
N SER A 5 2.43 0.76 -12.27
CA SER A 5 2.28 0.81 -10.82
C SER A 5 1.01 0.11 -10.37
N ARG A 6 -0.08 0.29 -11.10
CA ARG A 6 -1.37 -0.34 -10.81
C ARG A 6 -1.27 -1.86 -10.91
N LYS A 7 -0.62 -2.37 -11.96
CA LYS A 7 -0.41 -3.82 -12.14
C LYS A 7 0.48 -4.41 -11.05
N SER A 8 1.54 -3.71 -10.70
CA SER A 8 2.47 -4.15 -9.64
C SER A 8 1.76 -4.23 -8.31
N LEU A 9 0.98 -3.21 -7.95
CA LEU A 9 0.21 -3.17 -6.70
C LEU A 9 -0.84 -4.27 -6.66
N ASP A 10 -1.52 -4.51 -7.78
CA ASP A 10 -2.51 -5.57 -7.87
C ASP A 10 -1.89 -6.95 -7.62
N ARG A 11 -0.73 -7.24 -8.21
CA ARG A 11 -0.03 -8.49 -7.98
C ARG A 11 0.39 -8.67 -6.53
N ARG A 12 0.89 -7.59 -5.90
CA ARG A 12 1.29 -7.62 -4.49
C ARG A 12 0.09 -7.86 -3.58
N LEU A 13 -1.03 -7.20 -3.85
CA LEU A 13 -2.25 -7.38 -3.07
C LEU A 13 -2.86 -8.77 -3.27
N ALA A 14 -2.81 -9.32 -4.49
CA ALA A 14 -3.27 -10.69 -4.73
C ALA A 14 -2.46 -11.69 -3.92
N ARG A 15 -1.14 -11.47 -3.78
CA ARG A 15 -0.29 -12.30 -2.93
C ARG A 15 -0.69 -12.18 -1.46
N VAL A 16 -0.98 -10.96 -1.00
CA VAL A 16 -1.44 -10.73 0.39
C VAL A 16 -2.77 -11.45 0.64
N GLU A 17 -3.70 -11.40 -0.32
CA GLU A 17 -4.94 -12.17 -0.21
C GLU A 17 -4.69 -13.66 0.01
N GLY A 18 -3.75 -14.24 -0.74
CA GLY A 18 -3.35 -15.64 -0.57
C GLY A 18 -2.76 -15.90 0.80
N GLN A 19 -1.93 -14.99 1.31
CA GLN A 19 -1.34 -15.11 2.65
C GLN A 19 -2.43 -15.04 3.73
N VAL A 20 -3.41 -14.18 3.59
CA VAL A 20 -4.53 -14.09 4.54
C VAL A 20 -5.35 -15.38 4.53
N ARG A 21 -5.64 -15.93 3.35
CA ARG A 21 -6.32 -17.22 3.26
C ARG A 21 -5.51 -18.33 3.95
N GLY A 22 -4.19 -18.30 3.78
CA GLY A 22 -3.28 -19.24 4.46
C GLY A 22 -3.37 -19.13 5.97
N LEU A 23 -3.40 -17.90 6.50
CA LEU A 23 -3.55 -17.65 7.94
C LEU A 23 -4.87 -18.22 8.47
N ARG A 24 -5.95 -18.00 7.75
CA ARG A 24 -7.25 -18.54 8.15
C ARG A 24 -7.23 -20.06 8.21
N ARG A 25 -6.58 -20.70 7.26
CA ARG A 25 -6.43 -22.16 7.21
C ARG A 25 -5.59 -22.64 8.38
N MET A 26 -4.49 -21.98 8.71
CA MET A 26 -3.64 -22.34 9.83
C MET A 26 -4.39 -22.29 11.16
N ILE A 27 -5.21 -21.26 11.35
CA ILE A 27 -6.05 -21.10 12.55
C ILE A 27 -7.09 -22.22 12.60
N GLU A 28 -7.75 -22.48 11.48
CA GLU A 28 -8.77 -23.52 11.39
C GLU A 28 -8.21 -24.91 11.69
N GLN A 29 -6.98 -25.18 11.23
CA GLN A 29 -6.31 -26.46 11.47
C GLN A 29 -5.64 -26.55 12.83
N GLY A 30 -5.68 -25.50 13.62
CA GLY A 30 -5.08 -25.49 14.95
C GLY A 30 -3.57 -25.58 14.95
N GLU A 31 -2.91 -24.99 13.95
CA GLU A 31 -1.46 -25.02 13.88
C GLU A 31 -0.83 -24.23 15.02
N TYR A 32 0.47 -24.45 15.22
CA TYR A 32 1.21 -23.85 16.33
C TYR A 32 1.16 -22.31 16.25
N CYS A 33 0.83 -21.66 17.36
CA CYS A 33 0.61 -20.20 17.40
C CYS A 33 1.81 -19.39 16.93
N CYS A 34 3.03 -19.81 17.27
CA CYS A 34 4.22 -19.07 16.85
C CYS A 34 4.44 -19.14 15.34
N ASP A 35 4.03 -20.23 14.70
CA ASP A 35 4.10 -20.34 13.25
C ASP A 35 3.07 -19.41 12.61
N ILE A 36 1.88 -19.31 13.17
CA ILE A 36 0.84 -18.39 12.69
C ILE A 36 1.32 -16.94 12.85
N LEU A 37 1.91 -16.59 13.99
CA LEU A 37 2.44 -15.25 14.22
C LEU A 37 3.57 -14.91 13.26
N THR A 38 4.42 -15.87 12.91
CA THR A 38 5.48 -15.68 11.92
C THR A 38 4.89 -15.36 10.55
N GLN A 39 3.86 -16.09 10.14
CA GLN A 39 3.16 -15.83 8.87
C GLN A 39 2.45 -14.48 8.90
N LEU A 40 1.86 -14.11 10.02
CA LEU A 40 1.23 -12.80 10.19
C LEU A 40 2.27 -11.68 10.01
N SER A 41 3.45 -11.84 10.59
CA SER A 41 4.55 -10.88 10.44
C SER A 41 4.95 -10.72 8.97
N ALA A 42 5.05 -11.83 8.22
CA ALA A 42 5.36 -11.81 6.79
C ALA A 42 4.27 -11.08 6.00
N THR A 43 3.01 -11.29 6.35
CA THR A 43 1.87 -10.62 5.70
C THR A 43 1.90 -9.12 5.96
N ARG A 44 2.22 -8.70 7.18
CA ARG A 44 2.40 -7.29 7.52
C ARG A 44 3.49 -6.65 6.68
N SER A 45 4.64 -7.32 6.56
CA SER A 45 5.76 -6.82 5.75
C SER A 45 5.35 -6.64 4.29
N ALA A 46 4.56 -7.58 3.76
CA ALA A 46 4.06 -7.47 2.38
C ALA A 46 3.14 -6.25 2.21
N LEU A 47 2.28 -5.98 3.19
CA LEU A 47 1.43 -4.79 3.18
C LEU A 47 2.24 -3.50 3.30
N ASP A 48 3.30 -3.49 4.12
CA ASP A 48 4.20 -2.34 4.23
C ASP A 48 4.85 -2.02 2.89
N GLN A 49 5.23 -3.04 2.12
CA GLN A 49 5.79 -2.85 0.77
C GLN A 49 4.76 -2.26 -0.19
N VAL A 50 3.51 -2.68 -0.09
CA VAL A 50 2.42 -2.07 -0.86
C VAL A 50 2.29 -0.59 -0.52
N GLY A 51 2.32 -0.26 0.77
CA GLY A 51 2.25 1.13 1.21
C GLY A 51 3.40 1.97 0.68
N ALA A 52 4.62 1.45 0.72
CA ALA A 52 5.80 2.16 0.22
C ALA A 52 5.72 2.41 -1.29
N GLU A 53 5.31 1.40 -2.06
CA GLU A 53 5.15 1.55 -3.51
C GLU A 53 4.03 2.53 -3.86
N LEU A 54 2.92 2.47 -3.13
CA LEU A 54 1.81 3.38 -3.33
C LEU A 54 2.21 4.82 -3.04
N ALA A 55 2.93 5.06 -1.94
CA ALA A 55 3.43 6.38 -1.58
C ALA A 55 4.39 6.93 -2.65
N THR A 56 5.29 6.08 -3.16
CA THR A 56 6.24 6.48 -4.21
C THR A 56 5.49 6.84 -5.50
N SER A 57 4.52 6.04 -5.88
CA SER A 57 3.68 6.32 -7.05
C SER A 57 2.92 7.64 -6.89
N HIS A 58 2.38 7.88 -5.68
CA HIS A 58 1.66 9.11 -5.38
C HIS A 58 2.57 10.35 -5.52
N VAL A 59 3.78 10.28 -4.96
CA VAL A 59 4.75 11.38 -5.10
C VAL A 59 5.05 11.66 -6.57
N ARG A 60 5.27 10.61 -7.35
CA ARG A 60 5.63 10.74 -8.77
C ARG A 60 4.50 11.32 -9.61
N THR A 61 3.28 10.84 -9.42
CA THR A 61 2.17 11.19 -10.32
C THR A 61 1.29 12.31 -9.82
N CYS A 62 1.11 12.45 -8.50
CA CYS A 62 0.19 13.43 -7.93
C CYS A 62 0.89 14.68 -7.40
N ILE A 63 2.17 14.58 -7.02
CA ILE A 63 2.92 15.70 -6.45
C ILE A 63 3.93 16.25 -7.45
N VAL A 64 4.90 15.42 -7.89
CA VAL A 64 5.92 15.87 -8.85
C VAL A 64 5.29 16.15 -10.21
N GLY A 65 4.34 15.30 -10.64
CA GLY A 65 3.61 15.46 -11.89
C GLY A 65 2.35 16.33 -11.77
N HIS A 66 2.27 17.21 -10.77
CA HIS A 66 1.09 18.04 -10.54
C HIS A 66 0.73 18.85 -11.79
N GLY A 67 -0.52 18.73 -12.22
CA GLY A 67 -1.01 19.31 -13.48
C GLY A 67 -0.89 18.37 -14.67
N GLY A 68 -0.29 17.19 -14.52
CA GLY A 68 -0.16 16.20 -15.58
C GLY A 68 -1.39 15.33 -15.76
N GLU A 69 -1.38 14.52 -16.83
CA GLU A 69 -2.53 13.67 -17.19
C GLU A 69 -2.77 12.52 -16.19
N THR A 70 -1.72 12.08 -15.50
CA THR A 70 -1.80 10.98 -14.54
C THR A 70 -2.25 11.42 -13.15
N GLU A 71 -2.43 12.71 -12.95
CA GLU A 71 -2.83 13.26 -11.66
C GLU A 71 -4.28 12.88 -11.33
N HIS A 72 -4.52 12.51 -10.08
CA HIS A 72 -5.86 12.18 -9.61
C HIS A 72 -6.72 13.45 -9.51
N ASP A 73 -8.02 13.34 -9.84
CA ASP A 73 -8.95 14.48 -9.84
C ASP A 73 -9.01 15.21 -8.49
N LYS A 74 -8.90 14.49 -7.38
CA LYS A 74 -8.90 15.09 -6.04
C LYS A 74 -7.66 15.93 -5.75
N ALA A 75 -6.55 15.63 -6.44
CA ALA A 75 -5.28 16.35 -6.26
C ALA A 75 -5.19 17.61 -7.12
N LYS A 76 -5.93 17.67 -8.21
CA LYS A 76 -5.84 18.78 -9.19
C LYS A 76 -6.10 20.17 -8.60
N PRO A 77 -7.10 20.36 -7.71
CA PRO A 77 -7.35 21.69 -7.13
C PRO A 77 -6.38 22.07 -6.02
N MET A 78 -5.54 21.14 -5.56
CA MET A 78 -4.61 21.39 -4.46
C MET A 78 -3.28 21.90 -4.97
N SER A 79 -2.62 22.78 -4.19
CA SER A 79 -1.25 23.20 -4.49
C SER A 79 -0.27 22.07 -4.20
N GLY A 80 0.94 22.17 -4.72
CA GLY A 80 2.01 21.19 -4.42
C GLY A 80 2.28 21.08 -2.91
N ASP A 81 2.29 22.20 -2.20
CA ASP A 81 2.52 22.22 -0.75
C ASP A 81 1.38 21.54 0.00
N GLU A 82 0.14 21.74 -0.42
CA GLU A 82 -1.02 21.08 0.17
C GLU A 82 -0.97 19.56 -0.04
N LEU A 83 -0.55 19.11 -1.21
CA LEU A 83 -0.39 17.68 -1.52
C LEU A 83 0.70 17.05 -0.66
N ILE A 84 1.81 17.75 -0.45
CA ILE A 84 2.90 17.26 0.40
C ILE A 84 2.42 17.14 1.85
N GLU A 85 1.68 18.13 2.35
CA GLU A 85 1.14 18.10 3.71
C GLU A 85 0.12 16.98 3.90
N GLU A 86 -0.74 16.77 2.92
CA GLU A 86 -1.69 15.67 2.93
C GLU A 86 -0.97 14.32 3.01
N LEU A 87 0.07 14.15 2.20
CA LEU A 87 0.88 12.92 2.22
C LEU A 87 1.56 12.72 3.57
N ARG A 88 2.13 13.79 4.14
CA ARG A 88 2.77 13.71 5.46
C ARG A 88 1.82 13.20 6.52
N VAL A 89 0.62 13.76 6.60
CA VAL A 89 -0.39 13.35 7.57
C VAL A 89 -0.81 11.90 7.34
N THR A 90 -1.04 11.53 6.08
CA THR A 90 -1.48 10.19 5.72
C THR A 90 -0.41 9.15 6.08
N LEU A 91 0.87 9.42 5.77
CA LEU A 91 1.98 8.52 6.11
C LEU A 91 2.14 8.37 7.62
N SER A 92 1.93 9.44 8.40
CA SER A 92 2.05 9.35 9.85
C SER A 92 1.01 8.39 10.46
N ARG A 93 -0.13 8.23 9.80
CA ARG A 93 -1.15 7.25 10.22
C ARG A 93 -0.78 5.83 9.81
N LEU A 94 -0.12 5.69 8.68
CA LEU A 94 0.28 4.38 8.14
C LEU A 94 1.35 3.71 8.99
N VAL A 95 2.32 4.48 9.49
CA VAL A 95 3.50 3.95 10.20
C VAL A 95 3.33 3.88 11.72
N ARG A 96 2.14 3.94 12.23
CA ARG A 96 1.85 3.82 13.67
C ARG A 96 2.21 2.44 14.23
#